data_a374266faad2875a83f04ac5959e94e9
#
_entry.id   a374266faad2875a83f04ac5959e94e9
#
_cell.length_a   1.000
_cell.length_b   1.000
_cell.length_c   1.000
_cell.angle_alpha   90.00
_cell.angle_beta   90.00
_cell.angle_gamma   90.00
#
_symmetry.space_group_name_H-M   'P 1'
#
loop_
_entity.id
_entity.type
_entity.pdbx_description
1 polymer ?
#
loop_
_entity_poly.entity_id
_entity_poly.type
_entity_poly.pdbx_seq_one_letter_code
_entity_poly.pdbx_strand_id
1 'polypeptide(L)'
;MTAVKTKEYVLPPVCIREVLRYSGCAEVTPDMEALANECAAEARKIFSPKICYGEFPVKMIGDDLDLGFARVSSRDLEKNLEGCDSAVVFCATVGHEIDRLIKKYGVISPAKAVIFQGLGAERIEALCDLFCADLESEGLTARPRFSPGYGDLPLELQRDIFRTLDCPRRIGATLNQSLLISPTKSVSAVVGLKKRV
;
A
#
# COMPACT_ATOMS: atom_id res chain seq x y z
N MET A 1 -17.46 9.20 15.67
CA MET A 1 -16.54 9.31 14.50
C MET A 1 -15.31 8.49 14.80
N THR A 2 -14.95 7.59 13.91
CA THR A 2 -13.71 6.81 14.02
C THR A 2 -12.50 7.73 13.98
N ALA A 3 -11.57 7.56 14.92
CA ALA A 3 -10.37 8.37 14.96
C ALA A 3 -9.39 7.92 13.84
N VAL A 4 -9.10 8.80 12.90
CA VAL A 4 -8.07 8.55 11.88
C VAL A 4 -6.69 8.84 12.49
N LYS A 5 -5.83 7.83 12.43
CA LYS A 5 -4.45 7.86 12.94
C LYS A 5 -3.46 7.99 11.78
N THR A 6 -2.27 8.50 12.09
CA THR A 6 -1.12 8.54 11.18
C THR A 6 0.08 7.92 11.87
N LYS A 7 0.84 7.10 11.16
CA LYS A 7 2.05 6.45 11.68
C LYS A 7 3.18 6.52 10.64
N GLU A 8 4.37 6.83 11.11
CA GLU A 8 5.61 6.76 10.33
C GLU A 8 6.34 5.47 10.68
N TYR A 9 7.07 4.91 9.71
CA TYR A 9 7.74 3.64 9.89
C TYR A 9 9.22 3.74 9.54
N VAL A 10 10.03 2.93 10.23
CA VAL A 10 11.40 2.61 9.79
C VAL A 10 11.33 1.29 9.04
N LEU A 11 11.62 1.33 7.75
CA LEU A 11 11.57 0.15 6.90
C LEU A 11 12.73 -0.81 7.19
N PRO A 12 12.53 -2.14 7.05
CA PRO A 12 13.61 -3.12 7.15
C PRO A 12 14.65 -2.91 6.03
N PRO A 13 15.80 -3.58 6.10
CA PRO A 13 16.75 -3.60 5.00
C PRO A 13 16.07 -3.99 3.68
N VAL A 14 16.55 -3.41 2.57
CA VAL A 14 16.04 -3.71 1.23
C VAL A 14 16.29 -5.18 0.89
N CYS A 15 15.28 -5.88 0.42
CA CYS A 15 15.41 -7.22 -0.12
C CYS A 15 15.72 -7.14 -1.64
N ILE A 16 17.00 -7.23 -2.02
CA ILE A 16 17.46 -7.11 -3.41
C ILE A 16 16.77 -8.14 -4.33
N ARG A 17 16.53 -9.36 -3.85
CA ARG A 17 15.83 -10.38 -4.60
C ARG A 17 14.41 -9.94 -4.99
N GLU A 18 13.68 -9.31 -4.06
CA GLU A 18 12.35 -8.78 -4.32
C GLU A 18 12.40 -7.57 -5.25
N VAL A 19 13.40 -6.69 -5.10
CA VAL A 19 13.62 -5.58 -6.03
C VAL A 19 13.74 -6.10 -7.46
N LEU A 20 14.58 -7.11 -7.68
CA LEU A 20 14.79 -7.70 -9.01
C LEU A 20 13.53 -8.42 -9.53
N ARG A 21 12.79 -9.10 -8.66
CA ARG A 21 11.50 -9.71 -8.99
C ARG A 21 10.50 -8.65 -9.47
N TYR A 22 10.36 -7.54 -8.74
CA TYR A 22 9.47 -6.43 -9.12
C TYR A 22 9.97 -5.66 -10.34
N SER A 23 11.26 -5.75 -10.65
CA SER A 23 11.84 -5.19 -11.89
C SER A 23 11.60 -6.07 -13.11
N GLY A 24 10.96 -7.24 -12.96
CA GLY A 24 10.67 -8.17 -14.05
C GLY A 24 11.87 -9.01 -14.50
N CYS A 25 12.90 -9.13 -13.66
CA CYS A 25 14.07 -9.95 -13.95
C CYS A 25 13.70 -11.44 -13.87
N ALA A 26 13.73 -12.15 -15.01
CA ALA A 26 13.48 -13.60 -15.07
C ALA A 26 14.66 -14.41 -14.49
N GLU A 27 15.87 -13.96 -14.77
CA GLU A 27 17.11 -14.53 -14.24
C GLU A 27 17.92 -13.43 -13.54
N VAL A 28 18.53 -13.77 -12.43
CA VAL A 28 19.35 -12.85 -11.64
C VAL A 28 20.82 -13.10 -11.98
N THR A 29 21.48 -12.09 -12.54
CA THR A 29 22.92 -12.11 -12.80
C THR A 29 23.67 -11.29 -11.76
N PRO A 30 24.98 -11.55 -11.53
CA PRO A 30 25.80 -10.72 -10.63
C PRO A 30 25.79 -9.23 -10.98
N ASP A 31 25.73 -8.87 -12.26
CA ASP A 31 25.67 -7.48 -12.71
C ASP A 31 24.34 -6.82 -12.35
N MET A 32 23.22 -7.56 -12.43
CA MET A 32 21.91 -7.07 -12.00
C MET A 32 21.85 -6.86 -10.49
N GLU A 33 22.42 -7.78 -9.72
CA GLU A 33 22.52 -7.62 -8.26
C GLU A 33 23.38 -6.42 -7.89
N ALA A 34 24.52 -6.23 -8.57
CA ALA A 34 25.39 -5.08 -8.35
C ALA A 34 24.65 -3.76 -8.65
N LEU A 35 23.93 -3.69 -9.78
CA LEU A 35 23.14 -2.51 -10.16
C LEU A 35 22.00 -2.25 -9.16
N ALA A 36 21.32 -3.28 -8.69
CA ALA A 36 20.26 -3.14 -7.70
C ALA A 36 20.81 -2.65 -6.34
N ASN A 37 21.95 -3.14 -5.91
CA ASN A 37 22.64 -2.68 -4.70
C ASN A 37 23.07 -1.20 -4.82
N GLU A 38 23.60 -0.80 -5.98
CA GLU A 38 23.95 0.60 -6.26
C GLU A 38 22.71 1.51 -6.16
N CYS A 39 21.61 1.15 -6.81
CA CYS A 39 20.36 1.89 -6.77
C CYS A 39 19.78 1.96 -5.34
N ALA A 40 19.83 0.86 -4.58
CA ALA A 40 19.37 0.81 -3.20
C ALA A 40 20.22 1.73 -2.29
N ALA A 41 21.54 1.78 -2.50
CA ALA A 41 22.44 2.67 -1.77
C ALA A 41 22.13 4.15 -2.08
N GLU A 42 21.90 4.50 -3.36
CA GLU A 42 21.53 5.86 -3.78
C GLU A 42 20.19 6.28 -3.15
N ALA A 43 19.22 5.38 -3.12
CA ALA A 43 17.88 5.67 -2.60
C ALA A 43 17.75 5.53 -1.07
N ARG A 44 18.80 5.22 -0.34
CA ARG A 44 18.74 4.86 1.09
C ARG A 44 18.05 5.91 1.98
N LYS A 45 18.17 7.20 1.64
CA LYS A 45 17.72 8.32 2.48
C LYS A 45 16.50 9.05 1.92
N ILE A 46 15.93 8.58 0.80
CA ILE A 46 14.87 9.34 0.13
C ILE A 46 13.46 8.90 0.53
N PHE A 47 13.33 7.73 1.14
CA PHE A 47 12.02 7.20 1.52
C PHE A 47 11.46 7.91 2.75
N SER A 48 10.17 8.25 2.67
CA SER A 48 9.38 8.82 3.76
C SER A 48 8.12 7.97 3.98
N PRO A 49 8.28 6.78 4.61
CA PRO A 49 7.19 5.82 4.74
C PRO A 49 6.18 6.26 5.79
N LYS A 50 4.93 6.47 5.33
CA LYS A 50 3.81 6.96 6.14
C LYS A 50 2.55 6.19 5.82
N ILE A 51 1.73 5.98 6.86
CA ILE A 51 0.39 5.40 6.73
C ILE A 51 -0.61 6.27 7.47
N CYS A 52 -1.77 6.53 6.86
CA CYS A 52 -2.95 6.98 7.58
C CYS A 52 -4.02 5.90 7.53
N TYR A 53 -4.74 5.69 8.65
CA TYR A 53 -5.67 4.60 8.79
C TYR A 53 -6.77 4.89 9.82
N GLY A 54 -7.87 4.18 9.70
CA GLY A 54 -8.97 4.16 10.66
C GLY A 54 -9.62 2.79 10.72
N GLU A 55 -10.17 2.42 11.87
CA GLU A 55 -10.95 1.21 12.04
C GLU A 55 -12.44 1.53 11.93
N PHE A 56 -13.16 0.74 11.15
CA PHE A 56 -14.57 0.94 10.85
C PHE A 56 -15.36 -0.35 11.06
N PRO A 57 -16.64 -0.27 11.48
CA PRO A 57 -17.49 -1.45 11.57
C PRO A 57 -17.75 -2.04 10.18
N VAL A 58 -17.92 -3.36 10.11
CA VAL A 58 -18.32 -4.07 8.90
C VAL A 58 -19.71 -4.67 9.16
N LYS A 59 -20.67 -4.39 8.27
CA LYS A 59 -22.04 -4.92 8.35
C LYS A 59 -22.57 -5.24 6.98
N MET A 60 -23.37 -6.30 6.88
CA MET A 60 -24.19 -6.55 5.70
C MET A 60 -25.50 -5.78 5.79
N ILE A 61 -25.88 -5.08 4.70
CA ILE A 61 -27.16 -4.39 4.55
C ILE A 61 -27.76 -4.80 3.19
N GLY A 62 -28.64 -5.81 3.22
CA GLY A 62 -29.07 -6.48 1.99
C GLY A 62 -27.88 -7.21 1.36
N ASP A 63 -27.63 -6.95 0.09
CA ASP A 63 -26.49 -7.53 -0.66
C ASP A 63 -25.22 -6.64 -0.66
N ASP A 64 -25.24 -5.54 0.10
CA ASP A 64 -24.13 -4.59 0.16
C ASP A 64 -23.36 -4.69 1.49
N LEU A 65 -22.05 -4.46 1.42
CA LEU A 65 -21.20 -4.23 2.58
C LEU A 65 -21.25 -2.74 2.98
N ASP A 66 -21.67 -2.48 4.22
CA ASP A 66 -21.52 -1.18 4.87
C ASP A 66 -20.21 -1.19 5.68
N LEU A 67 -19.25 -0.40 5.22
CA LEU A 67 -17.93 -0.23 5.86
C LEU A 67 -17.90 0.97 6.83
N GLY A 68 -19.08 1.53 7.19
CA GLY A 68 -19.20 2.66 8.08
C GLY A 68 -18.81 4.02 7.49
N PHE A 69 -18.03 4.04 6.43
CA PHE A 69 -17.66 5.24 5.67
C PHE A 69 -18.16 5.21 4.21
N ALA A 70 -18.44 4.03 3.68
CA ALA A 70 -18.98 3.81 2.35
C ALA A 70 -19.76 2.49 2.31
N ARG A 71 -20.69 2.39 1.36
CA ARG A 71 -21.35 1.13 1.00
C ARG A 71 -20.83 0.67 -0.34
N VAL A 72 -20.60 -0.64 -0.46
CA VAL A 72 -20.04 -1.23 -1.67
C VAL A 72 -20.60 -2.63 -1.88
N SER A 73 -20.93 -2.96 -3.14
CA SER A 73 -21.26 -4.31 -3.56
C SER A 73 -19.98 -4.98 -4.09
N SER A 74 -19.50 -6.00 -3.40
CA SER A 74 -18.35 -6.81 -3.81
C SER A 74 -18.38 -8.16 -3.08
N ARG A 75 -18.59 -9.22 -3.83
CA ARG A 75 -18.57 -10.59 -3.30
C ARG A 75 -17.19 -11.03 -2.85
N ASP A 76 -16.17 -10.59 -3.55
CA ASP A 76 -14.77 -10.91 -3.22
C ASP A 76 -14.35 -10.24 -1.90
N LEU A 77 -14.75 -8.97 -1.68
CA LEU A 77 -14.50 -8.30 -0.41
C LEU A 77 -15.35 -8.91 0.72
N GLU A 78 -16.62 -9.23 0.47
CA GLU A 78 -17.49 -9.92 1.44
C GLU A 78 -16.85 -11.22 1.92
N LYS A 79 -16.36 -12.06 1.00
CA LYS A 79 -15.64 -13.29 1.32
C LYS A 79 -14.35 -13.03 2.09
N ASN A 80 -13.62 -11.99 1.74
CA ASN A 80 -12.39 -11.59 2.45
C ASN A 80 -12.69 -11.18 3.89
N LEU A 81 -13.80 -10.47 4.13
CA LEU A 81 -14.21 -9.94 5.44
C LEU A 81 -15.09 -10.91 6.23
N GLU A 82 -15.30 -12.14 5.77
CA GLU A 82 -16.16 -13.12 6.44
C GLU A 82 -15.71 -13.36 7.89
N GLY A 83 -16.66 -13.15 8.82
CA GLY A 83 -16.44 -13.29 10.27
C GLY A 83 -15.62 -12.17 10.89
N CYS A 84 -15.48 -11.02 10.23
CA CYS A 84 -14.90 -9.80 10.78
C CYS A 84 -16.01 -8.83 11.23
N ASP A 85 -15.92 -8.31 12.45
CA ASP A 85 -16.82 -7.29 12.97
C ASP A 85 -16.37 -5.87 12.60
N SER A 86 -15.08 -5.72 12.29
CA SER A 86 -14.48 -4.46 11.88
C SER A 86 -13.40 -4.68 10.81
N ALA A 87 -13.07 -3.59 10.12
CA ALA A 87 -11.96 -3.54 9.19
C ALA A 87 -11.15 -2.28 9.39
N VAL A 88 -9.85 -2.39 9.29
CA VAL A 88 -8.97 -1.24 9.14
C VAL A 88 -8.89 -0.87 7.67
N VAL A 89 -9.15 0.40 7.39
CA VAL A 89 -8.94 1.00 6.08
C VAL A 89 -7.72 1.90 6.17
N PHE A 90 -6.80 1.77 5.23
CA PHE A 90 -5.56 2.54 5.26
C PHE A 90 -5.14 3.04 3.88
N CYS A 91 -4.30 4.07 3.88
CA CYS A 91 -3.50 4.51 2.75
C CYS A 91 -2.04 4.64 3.19
N ALA A 92 -1.15 4.04 2.43
CA ALA A 92 0.29 4.01 2.66
C ALA A 92 1.04 4.66 1.51
N THR A 93 2.17 5.32 1.79
CA THR A 93 3.08 5.87 0.80
C THR A 93 4.53 5.78 1.28
N VAL A 94 5.47 5.63 0.37
CA VAL A 94 6.91 5.76 0.67
C VAL A 94 7.49 7.12 0.25
N GLY A 95 6.63 8.05 -0.14
CA GLY A 95 7.01 9.40 -0.54
C GLY A 95 7.29 9.54 -2.03
N HIS A 96 7.51 10.78 -2.47
CA HIS A 96 7.58 11.13 -3.90
C HIS A 96 9.02 11.17 -4.48
N GLU A 97 10.05 11.09 -3.64
CA GLU A 97 11.43 11.22 -4.12
C GLU A 97 11.83 10.03 -5.02
N ILE A 98 11.27 8.84 -4.79
CA ILE A 98 11.52 7.69 -5.67
C ILE A 98 10.97 7.95 -7.08
N ASP A 99 9.82 8.64 -7.22
CA ASP A 99 9.25 9.00 -8.52
C ASP A 99 10.17 9.96 -9.29
N ARG A 100 10.86 10.87 -8.56
CA ARG A 100 11.87 11.77 -9.15
C ARG A 100 13.08 11.00 -9.67
N LEU A 101 13.58 10.00 -8.91
CA LEU A 101 14.68 9.15 -9.38
C LEU A 101 14.27 8.34 -10.61
N ILE A 102 13.08 7.72 -10.59
CA ILE A 102 12.57 6.97 -11.74
C ILE A 102 12.52 7.87 -12.98
N LYS A 103 11.96 9.09 -12.85
CA LYS A 103 11.89 10.05 -13.96
C LYS A 103 13.27 10.49 -14.45
N LYS A 104 14.19 10.82 -13.52
CA LYS A 104 15.56 11.18 -13.83
C LYS A 104 16.26 10.08 -14.64
N TYR A 105 16.22 8.86 -14.11
CA TYR A 105 16.92 7.74 -14.73
C TYR A 105 16.21 7.19 -15.97
N GLY A 106 14.94 7.44 -16.15
CA GLY A 106 14.24 7.15 -17.40
C GLY A 106 14.89 7.79 -18.64
N VAL A 107 15.58 8.91 -18.44
CA VAL A 107 16.30 9.62 -19.52
C VAL A 107 17.76 9.17 -19.63
N ILE A 108 18.46 9.00 -18.51
CA ILE A 108 19.92 8.82 -18.49
C ILE A 108 20.39 7.37 -18.37
N SER A 109 19.54 6.48 -17.81
CA SER A 109 19.85 5.06 -17.62
C SER A 109 18.56 4.25 -17.46
N PRO A 110 17.91 3.80 -18.54
CA PRO A 110 16.66 3.03 -18.46
C PRO A 110 16.76 1.80 -17.55
N ALA A 111 17.91 1.12 -17.51
CA ALA A 111 18.14 -0.01 -16.62
C ALA A 111 18.00 0.40 -15.13
N LYS A 112 18.62 1.51 -14.71
CA LYS A 112 18.45 2.04 -13.35
C LYS A 112 16.99 2.45 -13.08
N ALA A 113 16.30 3.05 -14.05
CA ALA A 113 14.90 3.43 -13.89
C ALA A 113 14.02 2.22 -13.59
N VAL A 114 14.23 1.09 -14.26
CA VAL A 114 13.52 -0.17 -14.00
C VAL A 114 13.84 -0.68 -12.60
N ILE A 115 15.09 -0.66 -12.18
CA ILE A 115 15.48 -1.05 -10.81
C ILE A 115 14.84 -0.13 -9.76
N PHE A 116 14.80 1.20 -9.97
CA PHE A 116 14.12 2.11 -9.05
C PHE A 116 12.60 1.88 -9.00
N GLN A 117 11.98 1.45 -10.11
CA GLN A 117 10.58 1.00 -10.10
C GLN A 117 10.39 -0.21 -9.20
N GLY A 118 11.25 -1.22 -9.34
CA GLY A 118 11.25 -2.42 -8.49
C GLY A 118 11.52 -2.11 -7.02
N LEU A 119 12.50 -1.23 -6.76
CA LEU A 119 12.84 -0.80 -5.41
C LEU A 119 11.67 -0.08 -4.73
N GLY A 120 11.01 0.83 -5.43
CA GLY A 120 9.83 1.51 -4.89
C GLY A 120 8.67 0.55 -4.62
N ALA A 121 8.48 -0.48 -5.47
CA ALA A 121 7.47 -1.51 -5.25
C ALA A 121 7.81 -2.36 -4.02
N GLU A 122 9.04 -2.81 -3.87
CA GLU A 122 9.49 -3.54 -2.69
C GLU A 122 9.32 -2.72 -1.41
N ARG A 123 9.66 -1.43 -1.41
CA ARG A 123 9.52 -0.56 -0.23
C ARG A 123 8.07 -0.33 0.19
N ILE A 124 7.13 -0.16 -0.74
CA ILE A 124 5.72 0.02 -0.38
C ILE A 124 5.10 -1.28 0.15
N GLU A 125 5.47 -2.44 -0.42
CA GLU A 125 5.03 -3.73 0.10
C GLU A 125 5.58 -4.00 1.51
N ALA A 126 6.88 -3.75 1.74
CA ALA A 126 7.49 -3.86 3.06
C ALA A 126 6.80 -2.96 4.10
N LEU A 127 6.39 -1.74 3.71
CA LEU A 127 5.62 -0.85 4.57
C LEU A 127 4.25 -1.43 4.93
N CYS A 128 3.54 -1.95 3.94
CA CYS A 128 2.22 -2.56 4.14
C CYS A 128 2.30 -3.82 5.01
N ASP A 129 3.33 -4.63 4.84
CA ASP A 129 3.55 -5.85 5.63
C ASP A 129 3.86 -5.52 7.10
N LEU A 130 4.70 -4.52 7.36
CA LEU A 130 4.94 -4.02 8.72
C LEU A 130 3.65 -3.54 9.39
N PHE A 131 2.82 -2.81 8.64
CA PHE A 131 1.56 -2.34 9.17
C PHE A 131 0.60 -3.48 9.51
N CYS A 132 0.48 -4.48 8.64
CA CYS A 132 -0.37 -5.65 8.93
C CYS A 132 0.15 -6.44 10.14
N ALA A 133 1.47 -6.60 10.27
CA ALA A 133 2.08 -7.23 11.45
C ALA A 133 1.79 -6.47 12.75
N ASP A 134 1.78 -5.14 12.71
CA ASP A 134 1.39 -4.33 13.86
C ASP A 134 -0.07 -4.58 14.28
N LEU A 135 -1.00 -4.68 13.32
CA LEU A 135 -2.39 -5.00 13.61
C LEU A 135 -2.54 -6.37 14.30
N GLU A 136 -1.75 -7.34 13.88
CA GLU A 136 -1.76 -8.69 14.48
C GLU A 136 -1.15 -8.69 15.90
N SER A 137 -0.18 -7.84 16.19
CA SER A 137 0.46 -7.75 17.51
C SER A 137 -0.48 -7.24 18.60
N GLU A 138 -1.57 -6.57 18.23
CA GLU A 138 -2.61 -6.09 19.16
C GLU A 138 -3.63 -7.18 19.56
N GLY A 139 -3.33 -8.47 19.31
CA GLY A 139 -4.20 -9.60 19.66
C GLY A 139 -5.34 -9.82 18.67
N LEU A 140 -5.23 -9.24 17.49
CA LEU A 140 -6.16 -9.41 16.38
C LEU A 140 -5.59 -10.38 15.34
N THR A 141 -6.46 -10.98 14.54
CA THR A 141 -6.07 -11.68 13.32
C THR A 141 -6.45 -10.78 12.14
N ALA A 142 -5.46 -10.39 11.35
CA ALA A 142 -5.66 -9.60 10.14
C ALA A 142 -5.97 -10.52 8.95
N ARG A 143 -7.00 -10.17 8.17
CA ARG A 143 -7.26 -10.79 6.87
C ARG A 143 -6.27 -10.25 5.83
N PRO A 144 -6.05 -10.95 4.72
CA PRO A 144 -5.26 -10.42 3.62
C PRO A 144 -5.78 -9.05 3.17
N ARG A 145 -4.87 -8.15 2.83
CA ARG A 145 -5.18 -6.82 2.28
C ARG A 145 -6.03 -6.95 1.02
N PHE A 146 -7.07 -6.15 0.90
CA PHE A 146 -7.93 -6.09 -0.27
C PHE A 146 -8.03 -4.65 -0.77
N SER A 147 -7.51 -4.38 -1.96
CA SER A 147 -7.43 -3.02 -2.53
C SER A 147 -8.58 -2.76 -3.51
N PRO A 148 -9.12 -1.54 -3.57
CA PRO A 148 -10.02 -1.14 -4.65
C PRO A 148 -9.41 -1.41 -6.03
N GLY A 149 -10.22 -1.92 -6.95
CA GLY A 149 -9.77 -2.37 -8.27
C GLY A 149 -9.34 -3.84 -8.33
N TYR A 150 -9.30 -4.57 -7.20
CA TYR A 150 -9.09 -6.02 -7.18
C TYR A 150 -10.42 -6.76 -7.24
N GLY A 151 -10.43 -7.90 -7.98
CA GLY A 151 -11.62 -8.69 -8.16
C GLY A 151 -12.79 -7.85 -8.66
N ASP A 152 -13.92 -7.93 -7.96
CA ASP A 152 -15.13 -7.15 -8.25
C ASP A 152 -15.25 -5.88 -7.39
N LEU A 153 -14.23 -5.52 -6.59
CA LEU A 153 -14.27 -4.30 -5.76
C LEU A 153 -14.04 -3.05 -6.62
N PRO A 154 -15.03 -2.13 -6.70
CA PRO A 154 -14.90 -0.93 -7.53
C PRO A 154 -13.70 -0.07 -7.15
N LEU A 155 -12.96 0.40 -8.17
CA LEU A 155 -11.82 1.31 -7.98
C LEU A 155 -12.26 2.66 -7.39
N GLU A 156 -13.50 3.06 -7.63
CA GLU A 156 -14.13 4.29 -7.14
C GLU A 156 -14.13 4.41 -5.63
N LEU A 157 -14.12 3.29 -4.90
CA LEU A 157 -14.02 3.26 -3.43
C LEU A 157 -12.76 4.02 -2.93
N GLN A 158 -11.74 4.16 -3.75
CA GLN A 158 -10.57 4.98 -3.41
C GLN A 158 -10.95 6.44 -3.07
N ARG A 159 -11.96 7.02 -3.73
CA ARG A 159 -12.42 8.39 -3.43
C ARG A 159 -12.92 8.52 -1.99
N ASP A 160 -13.69 7.52 -1.56
CA ASP A 160 -14.26 7.50 -0.20
C ASP A 160 -13.15 7.27 0.83
N ILE A 161 -12.22 6.35 0.56
CA ILE A 161 -11.04 6.11 1.41
C ILE A 161 -10.22 7.39 1.57
N PHE A 162 -9.88 8.06 0.47
CA PHE A 162 -9.04 9.26 0.50
C PHE A 162 -9.71 10.43 1.23
N ARG A 163 -11.03 10.59 1.03
CA ARG A 163 -11.82 11.60 1.73
C ARG A 163 -11.93 11.29 3.22
N THR A 164 -12.23 10.05 3.57
CA THR A 164 -12.44 9.62 4.97
C THR A 164 -11.16 9.69 5.78
N LEU A 165 -10.04 9.29 5.20
CA LEU A 165 -8.74 9.29 5.85
C LEU A 165 -8.02 10.65 5.75
N ASP A 166 -8.52 11.60 4.95
CA ASP A 166 -7.83 12.88 4.66
C ASP A 166 -6.38 12.67 4.21
N CYS A 167 -6.18 11.72 3.27
CA CYS A 167 -4.86 11.28 2.82
C CYS A 167 -3.95 12.43 2.36
N PRO A 168 -4.45 13.45 1.60
CA PRO A 168 -3.61 14.56 1.16
C PRO A 168 -2.97 15.32 2.31
N ARG A 169 -3.75 15.63 3.35
CA ARG A 169 -3.27 16.40 4.50
C ARG A 169 -2.39 15.58 5.43
N ARG A 170 -2.69 14.29 5.59
CA ARG A 170 -2.01 13.43 6.58
C ARG A 170 -0.70 12.85 6.08
N ILE A 171 -0.66 12.38 4.83
CA ILE A 171 0.50 11.66 4.28
C ILE A 171 0.97 12.19 2.93
N GLY A 172 0.32 13.25 2.39
CA GLY A 172 0.66 13.84 1.10
C GLY A 172 0.27 12.99 -0.12
N ALA A 173 -0.56 11.95 0.06
CA ALA A 173 -1.06 11.13 -1.03
C ALA A 173 -2.34 11.74 -1.62
N THR A 174 -2.42 11.84 -2.95
CA THR A 174 -3.56 12.42 -3.68
C THR A 174 -4.07 11.46 -4.75
N LEU A 175 -5.34 11.65 -5.16
CA LEU A 175 -5.92 10.96 -6.32
C LEU A 175 -6.08 11.94 -7.48
N ASN A 176 -5.73 11.50 -8.69
CA ASN A 176 -6.09 12.22 -9.89
C ASN A 176 -7.51 11.84 -10.39
N GLN A 177 -7.96 12.43 -11.50
CA GLN A 177 -9.28 12.14 -12.08
C GLN A 177 -9.46 10.69 -12.51
N SER A 178 -8.37 10.02 -12.92
CA SER A 178 -8.35 8.61 -13.31
C SER A 178 -8.15 7.65 -12.12
N LEU A 179 -8.27 8.14 -10.88
CA LEU A 179 -8.09 7.36 -9.64
C LEU A 179 -6.67 6.80 -9.45
N LEU A 180 -5.68 7.35 -10.13
CA LEU A 180 -4.29 7.00 -9.87
C LEU A 180 -3.78 7.78 -8.65
N ILE A 181 -3.11 7.06 -7.75
CA ILE A 181 -2.50 7.64 -6.55
C ILE A 181 -1.17 8.32 -6.91
N SER A 182 -0.95 9.48 -6.33
CA SER A 182 0.35 10.16 -6.34
C SER A 182 0.76 10.46 -4.90
N PRO A 183 2.00 10.11 -4.46
CA PRO A 183 3.09 9.44 -5.21
C PRO A 183 2.72 8.07 -5.76
N THR A 184 3.43 7.59 -6.81
CA THR A 184 3.06 6.33 -7.49
C THR A 184 3.31 5.09 -6.62
N LYS A 185 4.23 5.20 -5.67
CA LYS A 185 4.51 4.12 -4.71
C LYS A 185 3.67 4.31 -3.44
N SER A 186 2.37 4.15 -3.64
CA SER A 186 1.34 4.26 -2.61
C SER A 186 0.26 3.20 -2.83
N VAL A 187 -0.37 2.78 -1.73
CA VAL A 187 -1.40 1.73 -1.72
C VAL A 187 -2.53 2.18 -0.82
N SER A 188 -3.79 1.94 -1.22
CA SER A 188 -4.95 1.98 -0.34
C SER A 188 -5.57 0.59 -0.25
N ALA A 189 -5.96 0.16 0.94
CA ALA A 189 -6.55 -1.16 1.13
C ALA A 189 -7.45 -1.23 2.36
N VAL A 190 -8.26 -2.30 2.39
CA VAL A 190 -9.09 -2.75 3.49
C VAL A 190 -8.47 -4.00 4.08
N VAL A 191 -8.42 -4.10 5.41
CA VAL A 191 -7.93 -5.28 6.15
C VAL A 191 -8.98 -5.65 7.18
N GLY A 192 -9.62 -6.78 7.01
CA GLY A 192 -10.57 -7.30 7.99
C GLY A 192 -9.87 -7.67 9.31
N LEU A 193 -10.50 -7.33 10.42
CA LEU A 193 -10.01 -7.68 11.75
C LEU A 193 -10.94 -8.67 12.42
N LYS A 194 -10.35 -9.75 12.95
CA LYS A 194 -11.03 -10.76 13.76
C LYS A 194 -10.35 -10.87 15.12
N LYS A 195 -11.12 -10.85 16.20
CA LYS A 195 -10.58 -11.11 17.53
C LYS A 195 -10.06 -12.55 17.59
N ARG A 196 -8.86 -12.73 18.14
CA ARG A 196 -8.38 -14.07 18.50
C ARG A 196 -9.27 -14.61 19.60
N VAL A 197 -9.90 -15.75 19.36
CA VAL A 197 -10.67 -16.51 20.36
C VAL A 197 -9.70 -17.22 21.28
#